data_6ac0d53bcc14fb80df5cbe5b14e12499
#
_entry.id   6ac0d53bcc14fb80df5cbe5b14e12499
#
_cell.length_a   1.000
_cell.length_b   1.000
_cell.length_c   1.000
_cell.angle_alpha   90.00
_cell.angle_beta   90.00
_cell.angle_gamma   90.00
#
_symmetry.space_group_name_H-M   'P 1'
#
loop_
_entity.id
_entity.type
_entity.pdbx_description
1 polymer ?
#
loop_
_entity_poly.entity_id
_entity_poly.type
_entity_poly.pdbx_seq_one_letter_code
_entity_poly.pdbx_strand_id
1 'polypeptide(L)'
;SDAKILAVGDDWQSIFRFSGSDINLFIDFEKRRGYADVLYLRNTHRNSQELVNVAAGFIRKNELQRKKSLKSPKHLNDPIVVLSYDDSYSSKGDNTKELVTSPYYRMGKAIETALEDIVSKFGEKTDILLIGRYNFDGKKLSQLSDRFLCTEDRRIRSKKFPKANIKFLTAHSSKGLGADNVIVIN
;
A
#
# COMPACT_ATOMS: atom_id res chain seq x y z
N SER A 1 -0.56 37.55 -20.53
CA SER A 1 -0.74 36.45 -21.48
C SER A 1 -2.08 35.80 -21.18
N ASP A 2 -2.92 35.59 -22.17
CA ASP A 2 -4.27 35.02 -22.07
C ASP A 2 -4.24 33.49 -21.97
N ALA A 3 -3.23 32.93 -21.33
CA ALA A 3 -3.09 31.49 -21.18
C ALA A 3 -4.16 30.93 -20.23
N LYS A 4 -4.95 29.98 -20.71
CA LYS A 4 -5.85 29.18 -19.88
C LYS A 4 -5.07 28.09 -19.17
N ILE A 5 -5.23 27.99 -17.86
CA ILE A 5 -4.53 27.01 -17.03
C ILE A 5 -5.54 25.99 -16.52
N LEU A 6 -5.29 24.72 -16.78
CA LEU A 6 -6.01 23.59 -16.18
C LEU A 6 -5.04 22.87 -15.23
N ALA A 7 -5.41 22.77 -13.95
CA ALA A 7 -4.67 22.02 -12.96
C ALA A 7 -5.50 20.83 -12.45
N VAL A 8 -4.92 19.63 -12.49
CA VAL A 8 -5.55 18.42 -11.97
C VAL A 8 -4.67 17.86 -10.87
N GLY A 9 -5.26 17.53 -9.73
CA GLY A 9 -4.50 16.99 -8.61
C GLY A 9 -5.38 16.32 -7.57
N ASP A 10 -4.72 15.69 -6.60
CA ASP A 10 -5.35 15.02 -5.46
C ASP A 10 -4.52 15.29 -4.21
N ASP A 11 -5.05 16.14 -3.32
CA ASP A 11 -4.40 16.48 -2.06
C ASP A 11 -4.25 15.27 -1.13
N TRP A 12 -5.15 14.28 -1.19
CA TRP A 12 -5.04 13.04 -0.41
C TRP A 12 -3.86 12.17 -0.80
N GLN A 13 -3.30 12.38 -2.01
CA GLN A 13 -2.10 11.69 -2.50
C GLN A 13 -0.81 12.49 -2.31
N SER A 14 -0.81 13.55 -1.51
CA SER A 14 0.36 14.37 -1.24
C SER A 14 1.28 13.72 -0.21
N ILE A 15 2.05 12.70 -0.62
CA ILE A 15 2.95 11.91 0.25
C ILE A 15 4.44 12.25 0.09
N PHE A 16 4.80 13.22 -0.77
CA PHE A 16 6.18 13.59 -1.06
C PHE A 16 6.62 14.93 -0.44
N ARG A 17 6.09 15.28 0.73
CA ARG A 17 6.47 16.52 1.42
C ARG A 17 7.98 16.60 1.68
N PHE A 18 8.62 15.49 2.02
CA PHE A 18 10.06 15.40 2.24
C PHE A 18 10.91 15.71 0.99
N SER A 19 10.32 15.61 -0.20
CA SER A 19 10.95 15.96 -1.50
C SER A 19 10.54 17.34 -2.02
N GLY A 20 10.00 18.20 -1.13
CA GLY A 20 9.60 19.57 -1.49
C GLY A 20 8.20 19.71 -2.08
N SER A 21 7.38 18.66 -2.07
CA SER A 21 5.97 18.75 -2.48
C SER A 21 5.19 19.59 -1.47
N ASP A 22 4.64 20.71 -1.91
CA ASP A 22 3.82 21.60 -1.08
C ASP A 22 2.34 21.47 -1.46
N ILE A 23 1.55 20.91 -0.56
CA ILE A 23 0.10 20.74 -0.71
C ILE A 23 -0.62 22.08 -0.83
N ASN A 24 -0.05 23.17 -0.24
CA ASN A 24 -0.66 24.50 -0.27
C ASN A 24 -0.72 25.08 -1.69
N LEU A 25 0.18 24.66 -2.58
CA LEU A 25 0.12 25.06 -3.99
C LEU A 25 -1.21 24.63 -4.64
N PHE A 26 -1.75 23.50 -4.21
CA PHE A 26 -3.01 22.97 -4.71
C PHE A 26 -4.22 23.51 -3.92
N ILE A 27 -4.11 23.57 -2.59
CA ILE A 27 -5.21 24.03 -1.72
C ILE A 27 -5.48 25.52 -1.97
N ASP A 28 -4.44 26.35 -2.09
CA ASP A 28 -4.52 27.80 -2.28
C ASP A 28 -4.49 28.20 -3.76
N PHE A 29 -4.84 27.31 -4.69
CA PHE A 29 -4.78 27.59 -6.12
C PHE A 29 -5.54 28.86 -6.52
N GLU A 30 -6.78 29.02 -6.03
CA GLU A 30 -7.59 30.19 -6.30
C GLU A 30 -6.97 31.49 -5.75
N LYS A 31 -6.42 31.46 -4.53
CA LYS A 31 -5.75 32.62 -3.93
C LYS A 31 -4.51 33.04 -4.73
N ARG A 32 -3.81 32.09 -5.34
CA ARG A 32 -2.57 32.35 -6.08
C ARG A 32 -2.78 32.76 -7.53
N ARG A 33 -3.86 32.28 -8.15
CA ARG A 33 -4.13 32.47 -9.58
C ARG A 33 -5.33 33.34 -9.88
N GLY A 34 -6.06 33.79 -8.87
CA GLY A 34 -7.31 34.51 -9.01
C GLY A 34 -8.50 33.56 -9.16
N TYR A 35 -9.55 34.03 -9.80
CA TYR A 35 -10.76 33.25 -10.01
C TYR A 35 -10.48 31.94 -10.75
N ALA A 36 -10.98 30.83 -10.22
CA ALA A 36 -10.88 29.52 -10.84
C ALA A 36 -12.16 28.69 -10.60
N ASP A 37 -12.62 28.00 -11.62
CA ASP A 37 -13.69 27.01 -11.48
C ASP A 37 -13.11 25.73 -10.90
N VAL A 38 -13.58 25.32 -9.72
CA VAL A 38 -13.12 24.12 -9.02
C VAL A 38 -14.14 22.99 -9.19
N LEU A 39 -13.71 21.92 -9.86
CA LEU A 39 -14.52 20.73 -10.07
C LEU A 39 -13.99 19.57 -9.19
N TYR A 40 -14.90 18.81 -8.61
CA TYR A 40 -14.56 17.66 -7.77
C TYR A 40 -15.00 16.35 -8.43
N LEU A 41 -14.04 15.44 -8.62
CA LEU A 41 -14.35 14.06 -8.98
C LEU A 41 -14.70 13.29 -7.69
N ARG A 42 -15.97 12.92 -7.56
CA ARG A 42 -16.51 12.30 -6.34
C ARG A 42 -16.71 10.79 -6.46
N ASN A 43 -16.64 10.24 -7.65
CA ASN A 43 -16.84 8.83 -7.90
C ASN A 43 -15.48 8.13 -8.09
N THR A 44 -15.33 6.99 -7.45
CA THR A 44 -14.17 6.09 -7.63
C THR A 44 -14.66 4.70 -8.01
N HIS A 45 -13.95 4.04 -8.91
CA HIS A 45 -14.25 2.68 -9.35
C HIS A 45 -13.13 1.69 -8.99
N ARG A 46 -12.10 2.18 -8.30
CA ARG A 46 -10.92 1.37 -7.94
C ARG A 46 -11.21 0.51 -6.71
N ASN A 47 -11.57 1.14 -5.60
CA ASN A 47 -11.71 0.50 -4.29
C ASN A 47 -13.19 0.31 -3.92
N SER A 48 -13.48 -0.62 -3.00
CA SER A 48 -14.81 -0.74 -2.41
C SER A 48 -15.15 0.47 -1.53
N GLN A 49 -16.44 0.71 -1.30
CA GLN A 49 -16.91 1.82 -0.49
C GLN A 49 -16.39 1.72 0.96
N GLU A 50 -16.29 0.51 1.49
CA GLU A 50 -15.83 0.21 2.84
C GLU A 50 -14.35 0.61 2.98
N LEU A 51 -13.50 0.24 2.01
CA LEU A 51 -12.08 0.64 2.01
C LEU A 51 -11.93 2.16 1.85
N VAL A 52 -12.74 2.78 0.99
CA VAL A 52 -12.79 4.25 0.84
C VAL A 52 -13.12 4.92 2.16
N ASN A 53 -14.10 4.41 2.91
CA ASN A 53 -14.53 4.97 4.19
C ASN A 53 -13.40 4.91 5.24
N VAL A 54 -12.69 3.78 5.33
CA VAL A 54 -11.57 3.61 6.28
C VAL A 54 -10.42 4.55 5.92
N ALA A 55 -10.02 4.59 4.64
CA ALA A 55 -8.96 5.48 4.17
C ALA A 55 -9.31 6.96 4.38
N ALA A 56 -10.54 7.36 4.05
CA ALA A 56 -11.04 8.71 4.28
C ALA A 56 -11.06 9.07 5.77
N GLY A 57 -11.45 8.14 6.64
CA GLY A 57 -11.43 8.33 8.10
C GLY A 57 -10.04 8.63 8.63
N PHE A 58 -9.02 7.97 8.09
CA PHE A 58 -7.62 8.24 8.43
C PHE A 58 -7.15 9.60 7.90
N ILE A 59 -7.37 9.88 6.62
CA ILE A 59 -6.88 11.10 5.96
C ILE A 59 -7.52 12.36 6.55
N ARG A 60 -8.80 12.32 6.90
CA ARG A 60 -9.54 13.44 7.48
C ARG A 60 -9.05 13.87 8.87
N LYS A 61 -8.19 13.08 9.53
CA LYS A 61 -7.51 13.51 10.77
C LYS A 61 -6.55 14.66 10.54
N ASN A 62 -6.08 14.85 9.30
CA ASN A 62 -5.28 16.01 8.92
C ASN A 62 -6.22 17.16 8.48
N GLU A 63 -6.31 18.22 9.29
CA GLU A 63 -7.17 19.38 9.05
C GLU A 63 -6.82 20.16 7.78
N LEU A 64 -5.59 20.04 7.30
CA LEU A 64 -5.14 20.68 6.06
C LEU A 64 -5.71 20.00 4.81
N GLN A 65 -6.25 18.81 4.92
CA GLN A 65 -6.81 18.06 3.80
C GLN A 65 -8.23 18.53 3.47
N ARG A 66 -8.54 18.66 2.19
CA ARG A 66 -9.90 18.99 1.74
C ARG A 66 -10.87 17.87 2.13
N LYS A 67 -12.00 18.25 2.74
CA LYS A 67 -13.07 17.30 3.07
C LYS A 67 -13.75 16.84 1.78
N LYS A 68 -13.50 15.61 1.39
CA LYS A 68 -14.10 14.96 0.21
C LYS A 68 -15.04 13.85 0.65
N SER A 69 -16.16 13.71 -0.05
CA SER A 69 -17.02 12.54 0.04
C SER A 69 -16.87 11.75 -1.25
N LEU A 70 -16.19 10.61 -1.18
CA LEU A 70 -16.02 9.71 -2.33
C LEU A 70 -17.07 8.61 -2.28
N LYS A 71 -17.63 8.29 -3.45
CA LYS A 71 -18.60 7.20 -3.62
C LYS A 71 -18.02 6.13 -4.53
N SER A 72 -18.22 4.88 -4.17
CA SER A 72 -17.87 3.73 -5.00
C SER A 72 -19.12 2.86 -5.23
N PRO A 73 -19.33 2.36 -6.44
CA PRO A 73 -20.35 1.36 -6.70
C PRO A 73 -19.95 -0.05 -6.24
N LYS A 74 -18.67 -0.24 -5.87
CA LYS A 74 -18.15 -1.52 -5.38
C LYS A 74 -18.35 -1.65 -3.90
N HIS A 75 -18.87 -2.80 -3.46
CA HIS A 75 -18.99 -3.19 -2.06
C HIS A 75 -18.26 -4.51 -1.83
N LEU A 76 -17.57 -4.62 -0.71
CA LEU A 76 -16.83 -5.81 -0.34
C LEU A 76 -16.96 -6.03 1.18
N ASN A 77 -17.38 -7.22 1.58
CA ASN A 77 -17.37 -7.59 2.98
C ASN A 77 -15.91 -7.79 3.43
N ASP A 78 -15.57 -7.22 4.58
CA ASP A 78 -14.25 -7.34 5.20
C ASP A 78 -13.08 -7.04 4.25
N PRO A 79 -13.03 -5.84 3.64
CA PRO A 79 -11.99 -5.50 2.66
C PRO A 79 -10.60 -5.32 3.30
N ILE A 80 -10.53 -5.29 4.63
CA ILE A 80 -9.28 -5.11 5.38
C ILE A 80 -9.17 -6.23 6.41
N VAL A 81 -8.08 -6.98 6.32
CA VAL A 81 -7.71 -8.01 7.30
C VAL A 81 -6.41 -7.57 7.98
N VAL A 82 -6.37 -7.64 9.30
CA VAL A 82 -5.17 -7.34 10.10
C VAL A 82 -4.64 -8.64 10.67
N LEU A 83 -3.40 -8.98 10.31
CA LEU A 83 -2.69 -10.13 10.87
C LEU A 83 -1.58 -9.61 11.79
N SER A 84 -1.58 -10.04 13.03
CA SER A 84 -0.53 -9.72 13.99
C SER A 84 0.46 -10.88 14.12
N TYR A 85 1.72 -10.56 14.28
CA TYR A 85 2.77 -11.51 14.62
C TYR A 85 3.69 -10.89 15.66
N ASP A 86 4.34 -11.75 16.45
CA ASP A 86 5.32 -11.30 17.43
C ASP A 86 6.65 -11.01 16.72
N ASP A 87 7.12 -9.75 16.79
CA ASP A 87 8.37 -9.26 16.21
C ASP A 87 9.52 -9.19 17.24
N SER A 88 9.30 -9.64 18.48
CA SER A 88 10.33 -9.64 19.51
C SER A 88 11.55 -10.46 19.09
N TYR A 89 12.72 -9.84 19.16
CA TYR A 89 14.01 -10.49 18.89
C TYR A 89 14.46 -11.28 20.11
N SER A 90 14.54 -12.60 19.98
CA SER A 90 15.15 -13.45 21.03
C SER A 90 16.62 -13.72 20.71
N SER A 91 17.51 -13.01 21.37
CA SER A 91 18.98 -13.10 21.23
C SER A 91 19.60 -14.27 22.00
N LYS A 92 18.99 -15.46 22.00
CA LYS A 92 19.60 -16.65 22.64
C LYS A 92 20.11 -17.63 21.59
N GLY A 93 21.39 -17.57 21.41
CA GLY A 93 22.39 -18.39 20.79
C GLY A 93 22.05 -19.82 20.39
N ASP A 94 21.81 -20.01 19.10
CA ASP A 94 22.08 -21.23 18.36
C ASP A 94 21.82 -20.90 16.87
N ASN A 95 22.80 -21.08 15.99
CA ASN A 95 22.74 -20.65 14.59
C ASN A 95 21.55 -21.21 13.78
N THR A 96 20.98 -22.33 14.19
CA THR A 96 19.76 -22.92 13.60
C THR A 96 18.47 -22.29 14.13
N LYS A 97 18.49 -21.71 15.35
CA LYS A 97 17.36 -21.01 15.96
C LYS A 97 17.27 -19.54 15.54
N GLU A 98 18.36 -18.97 15.03
CA GLU A 98 18.43 -17.55 14.64
C GLU A 98 17.48 -17.23 13.49
N LEU A 99 17.32 -18.15 12.53
CA LEU A 99 16.38 -17.97 11.42
C LEU A 99 14.92 -17.96 11.91
N VAL A 100 14.54 -18.87 12.79
CA VAL A 100 13.18 -19.04 13.31
C VAL A 100 12.79 -17.88 14.25
N THR A 101 13.76 -17.19 14.86
CA THR A 101 13.55 -16.06 15.75
C THR A 101 13.55 -14.72 15.02
N SER A 102 13.94 -14.67 13.75
CA SER A 102 13.95 -13.46 12.96
C SER A 102 12.54 -12.88 12.81
N PRO A 103 12.34 -11.56 12.98
CA PRO A 103 11.08 -10.89 12.67
C PRO A 103 10.61 -11.18 11.23
N TYR A 104 11.54 -11.26 10.27
CA TYR A 104 11.21 -11.59 8.88
C TYR A 104 10.71 -13.03 8.67
N TYR A 105 11.14 -13.98 9.50
CA TYR A 105 10.60 -15.34 9.45
C TYR A 105 9.13 -15.36 9.87
N ARG A 106 8.80 -14.68 10.97
CA ARG A 106 7.43 -14.59 11.48
C ARG A 106 6.54 -13.74 10.57
N MET A 107 7.07 -12.64 10.05
CA MET A 107 6.41 -11.86 9.00
C MET A 107 6.12 -12.72 7.76
N GLY A 108 7.09 -13.53 7.32
CA GLY A 108 6.92 -14.44 6.20
C GLY A 108 5.79 -15.44 6.42
N LYS A 109 5.64 -15.96 7.65
CA LYS A 109 4.53 -16.83 8.03
C LYS A 109 3.19 -16.09 7.95
N ALA A 110 3.12 -14.86 8.47
CA ALA A 110 1.91 -14.02 8.40
C ALA A 110 1.52 -13.70 6.94
N ILE A 111 2.51 -13.36 6.10
CA ILE A 111 2.28 -13.16 4.67
C ILE A 111 1.75 -14.44 4.00
N GLU A 112 2.30 -15.59 4.32
CA GLU A 112 1.83 -16.87 3.77
C GLU A 112 0.38 -17.16 4.17
N THR A 113 -0.01 -16.86 5.41
CA THR A 113 -1.40 -16.95 5.87
C THR A 113 -2.31 -15.98 5.10
N ALA A 114 -1.86 -14.74 4.86
CA ALA A 114 -2.60 -13.78 4.02
C ALA A 114 -2.76 -14.29 2.58
N LEU A 115 -1.72 -14.91 2.02
CA LEU A 115 -1.78 -15.51 0.69
C LEU A 115 -2.75 -16.70 0.62
N GLU A 116 -2.84 -17.51 1.66
CA GLU A 116 -3.83 -18.61 1.76
C GLU A 116 -5.25 -18.07 1.65
N ASP A 117 -5.56 -17.01 2.39
CA ASP A 117 -6.88 -16.38 2.35
C ASP A 117 -7.17 -15.75 0.98
N ILE A 118 -6.21 -15.01 0.41
CA ILE A 118 -6.34 -14.38 -0.90
C ILE A 118 -6.53 -15.43 -2.00
N VAL A 119 -5.67 -16.45 -2.04
CA VAL A 119 -5.73 -17.51 -3.06
C VAL A 119 -7.03 -18.32 -2.95
N SER A 120 -7.50 -18.58 -1.73
CA SER A 120 -8.79 -19.29 -1.52
C SER A 120 -9.98 -18.50 -2.04
N LYS A 121 -9.95 -17.17 -1.95
CA LYS A 121 -11.05 -16.28 -2.36
C LYS A 121 -10.99 -15.90 -3.85
N PHE A 122 -9.80 -15.66 -4.38
CA PHE A 122 -9.60 -15.06 -5.71
C PHE A 122 -8.86 -15.96 -6.71
N GLY A 123 -8.39 -17.13 -6.26
CA GLY A 123 -7.70 -18.10 -7.09
C GLY A 123 -6.19 -17.93 -7.13
N GLU A 124 -5.49 -18.96 -7.68
CA GLU A 124 -4.03 -19.05 -7.66
C GLU A 124 -3.30 -18.01 -8.55
N LYS A 125 -3.96 -17.49 -9.58
CA LYS A 125 -3.37 -16.53 -10.55
C LYS A 125 -3.73 -15.08 -10.20
N THR A 126 -3.79 -14.77 -8.91
CA THR A 126 -4.14 -13.43 -8.46
C THR A 126 -2.93 -12.49 -8.47
N ASP A 127 -3.19 -11.21 -8.77
CA ASP A 127 -2.20 -10.13 -8.70
C ASP A 127 -2.16 -9.54 -7.30
N ILE A 128 -0.96 -9.52 -6.71
CA ILE A 128 -0.74 -9.07 -5.35
C ILE A 128 0.39 -8.04 -5.32
N LEU A 129 0.11 -6.90 -4.70
CA LEU A 129 1.13 -5.90 -4.39
C LEU A 129 1.53 -6.04 -2.92
N LEU A 130 2.78 -6.45 -2.68
CA LEU A 130 3.38 -6.46 -1.36
C LEU A 130 4.08 -5.13 -1.12
N ILE A 131 3.61 -4.37 -0.13
CA ILE A 131 4.13 -3.04 0.18
C ILE A 131 4.91 -3.08 1.48
N GLY A 132 6.20 -2.75 1.42
CA GLY A 132 7.06 -2.57 2.57
C GLY A 132 7.45 -1.11 2.80
N ARG A 133 8.16 -0.87 3.88
CA ARG A 133 8.69 0.45 4.22
C ARG A 133 10.01 0.72 3.50
N TYR A 134 10.89 -0.27 3.44
CA TYR A 134 12.25 -0.13 2.93
C TYR A 134 12.49 -0.98 1.69
N ASN A 135 13.37 -0.51 0.81
CA ASN A 135 13.72 -1.26 -0.41
C ASN A 135 14.33 -2.64 -0.14
N PHE A 136 14.95 -2.83 1.02
CA PHE A 136 15.59 -4.09 1.40
C PHE A 136 14.61 -5.11 1.99
N ASP A 137 13.37 -4.75 2.33
CA ASP A 137 12.41 -5.64 3.01
C ASP A 137 12.12 -6.89 2.17
N GLY A 138 11.93 -6.74 0.86
CA GLY A 138 11.72 -7.86 -0.04
C GLY A 138 12.89 -8.84 -0.08
N LYS A 139 14.12 -8.33 -0.09
CA LYS A 139 15.34 -9.15 -0.06
C LYS A 139 15.51 -9.86 1.28
N LYS A 140 15.31 -9.16 2.39
CA LYS A 140 15.36 -9.73 3.74
C LYS A 140 14.28 -10.80 3.95
N LEU A 141 13.06 -10.57 3.45
CA LEU A 141 11.99 -11.57 3.46
C LEU A 141 12.44 -12.86 2.76
N SER A 142 13.08 -12.75 1.59
CA SER A 142 13.60 -13.92 0.86
C SER A 142 14.73 -14.64 1.61
N GLN A 143 15.63 -13.89 2.24
CA GLN A 143 16.80 -14.46 2.91
C GLN A 143 16.46 -15.10 4.26
N LEU A 144 15.50 -14.52 4.99
CA LEU A 144 15.26 -14.83 6.40
C LEU A 144 13.93 -15.54 6.67
N SER A 145 13.06 -15.73 5.67
CA SER A 145 11.77 -16.40 5.89
C SER A 145 11.72 -17.83 5.36
N ASP A 146 12.64 -18.23 4.49
CA ASP A 146 12.65 -19.56 3.80
C ASP A 146 11.36 -19.88 3.00
N ARG A 147 10.44 -18.95 2.86
CA ARG A 147 9.12 -19.12 2.23
C ARG A 147 9.03 -18.46 0.87
N PHE A 148 9.91 -17.49 0.64
CA PHE A 148 9.86 -16.62 -0.53
C PHE A 148 11.22 -16.55 -1.22
N LEU A 149 11.17 -16.26 -2.52
CA LEU A 149 12.34 -15.92 -3.34
C LEU A 149 12.12 -14.53 -3.91
N CYS A 150 13.10 -13.64 -3.76
CA CYS A 150 13.07 -12.31 -4.36
C CYS A 150 13.95 -12.29 -5.60
N THR A 151 13.40 -11.88 -6.73
CA THR A 151 14.14 -11.71 -7.98
C THR A 151 14.66 -10.26 -8.13
N GLU A 152 15.58 -10.04 -9.06
CA GLU A 152 16.19 -8.70 -9.28
C GLU A 152 15.15 -7.65 -9.73
N ASP A 153 14.11 -8.07 -10.43
CA ASP A 153 13.00 -7.22 -10.87
C ASP A 153 11.95 -6.95 -9.78
N ARG A 154 12.29 -7.22 -8.52
CA ARG A 154 11.44 -7.04 -7.32
C ARG A 154 10.18 -7.90 -7.31
N ARG A 155 10.15 -9.00 -8.03
CA ARG A 155 9.11 -10.01 -7.87
C ARG A 155 9.41 -10.91 -6.69
N ILE A 156 8.36 -11.24 -5.95
CA ILE A 156 8.42 -12.22 -4.85
C ILE A 156 7.71 -13.48 -5.34
N ARG A 157 8.41 -14.59 -5.28
CA ARG A 157 7.81 -15.91 -5.55
C ARG A 157 7.55 -16.62 -4.24
N SER A 158 6.31 -16.97 -3.98
CA SER A 158 5.96 -17.85 -2.88
C SER A 158 6.27 -19.28 -3.25
N LYS A 159 6.95 -20.03 -2.35
CA LYS A 159 7.18 -21.46 -2.55
C LYS A 159 5.88 -22.26 -2.49
N LYS A 160 4.93 -21.85 -1.64
CA LYS A 160 3.62 -22.48 -1.47
C LYS A 160 2.64 -22.14 -2.58
N PHE A 161 2.68 -20.90 -3.06
CA PHE A 161 1.76 -20.37 -4.09
C PHE A 161 2.55 -19.87 -5.32
N PRO A 162 3.19 -20.76 -6.10
CA PRO A 162 4.12 -20.35 -7.16
C PRO A 162 3.45 -19.65 -8.34
N LYS A 163 2.13 -19.75 -8.48
CA LYS A 163 1.35 -19.10 -9.56
C LYS A 163 0.87 -17.70 -9.19
N ALA A 164 0.93 -17.31 -7.90
CA ALA A 164 0.57 -15.97 -7.47
C ALA A 164 1.59 -14.95 -7.99
N ASN A 165 1.10 -13.89 -8.63
CA ASN A 165 1.94 -12.83 -9.16
C ASN A 165 2.14 -11.75 -8.08
N ILE A 166 3.24 -11.85 -7.32
CA ILE A 166 3.54 -10.96 -6.21
C ILE A 166 4.64 -9.99 -6.63
N LYS A 167 4.34 -8.69 -6.60
CA LYS A 167 5.30 -7.61 -6.84
C LYS A 167 5.59 -6.86 -5.53
N PHE A 168 6.86 -6.69 -5.20
CA PHE A 168 7.27 -5.91 -4.03
C PHE A 168 7.54 -4.45 -4.41
N LEU A 169 6.98 -3.52 -3.64
CA LEU A 169 7.26 -2.09 -3.75
C LEU A 169 7.32 -1.45 -2.35
N THR A 170 7.99 -0.32 -2.25
CA THR A 170 7.84 0.53 -1.05
C THR A 170 6.56 1.35 -1.16
N ALA A 171 6.04 1.85 -0.02
CA ALA A 171 4.88 2.72 0.01
C ALA A 171 5.03 3.93 -0.95
N HIS A 172 6.22 4.52 -1.05
CA HIS A 172 6.48 5.63 -1.96
C HIS A 172 6.48 5.20 -3.44
N SER A 173 7.09 4.05 -3.75
CA SER A 173 7.16 3.55 -5.13
C SER A 173 5.81 2.99 -5.63
N SER A 174 4.89 2.68 -4.74
CA SER A 174 3.56 2.18 -5.09
C SER A 174 2.55 3.28 -5.42
N LYS A 175 2.91 4.56 -5.22
CA LYS A 175 2.01 5.67 -5.53
C LYS A 175 1.55 5.64 -6.99
N GLY A 176 0.25 5.75 -7.19
CA GLY A 176 -0.36 5.73 -8.53
C GLY A 176 -0.57 4.33 -9.12
N LEU A 177 -0.02 3.29 -8.48
CA LEU A 177 -0.22 1.91 -8.89
C LEU A 177 -1.44 1.30 -8.18
N GLY A 178 -1.91 0.18 -8.70
CA GLY A 178 -2.98 -0.61 -8.10
C GLY A 178 -2.75 -2.08 -8.37
N ALA A 179 -3.34 -2.91 -7.54
CA ALA A 179 -3.44 -4.37 -7.70
C ALA A 179 -4.80 -4.82 -7.15
N ASP A 180 -5.22 -6.02 -7.53
CA ASP A 180 -6.48 -6.57 -7.03
C ASP A 180 -6.41 -6.83 -5.53
N ASN A 181 -5.24 -7.25 -5.05
CA ASN A 181 -4.97 -7.49 -3.63
C ASN A 181 -3.69 -6.77 -3.20
N VAL A 182 -3.69 -6.25 -1.98
CA VAL A 182 -2.54 -5.54 -1.41
C VAL A 182 -2.24 -6.09 -0.02
N ILE A 183 -0.99 -6.45 0.22
CA ILE A 183 -0.47 -6.81 1.54
C ILE A 183 0.50 -5.71 1.97
N VAL A 184 0.24 -5.08 3.11
CA VAL A 184 1.15 -4.08 3.69
C VAL A 184 1.89 -4.73 4.84
N ILE A 185 3.22 -4.67 4.80
CA ILE A 185 4.13 -5.19 5.83
C ILE A 185 4.85 -4.06 6.54
N ASN A 186 5.05 -4.23 7.84
CA ASN A 186 5.78 -3.27 8.67
C ASN A 186 6.61 -4.00 9.71
#